data_61a8a21087b62ef517a2988b2c823beb
#
_entry.id   61a8a21087b62ef517a2988b2c823beb
#
_cell.length_a   1.000
_cell.length_b   1.000
_cell.length_c   1.000
_cell.angle_alpha   90.00
_cell.angle_beta   90.00
_cell.angle_gamma   90.00
#
_symmetry.space_group_name_H-M   'P 1'
#
loop_
_entity.id
_entity.type
_entity.pdbx_description
1 polymer ?
#
loop_
_entity_poly.entity_id
_entity_poly.type
_entity_poly.pdbx_seq_one_letter_code
_entity_poly.pdbx_strand_id
1 'polypeptide(L)'
;IDPADLGRTYDSVIRVNSQSGKGGIAFLLEREHGVVMPRRMQVEFSATVQRHTDASETEMGAAQLWELFQATYLRAPAAPAVVCHTHRLDEDGQGIELDVTVQGVRQTLRGQGNGPIAATVDALGLPLRVDHYEERATGSGANAQALAIVEAATEGVNGATFGAGMSHNI
;
A
#
# COMPACT_ATOMS: atom_id res chain seq x y z
N ILE A 1 -2.24 -27.74 -32.96
CA ILE A 1 -3.19 -28.23 -31.92
C ILE A 1 -3.34 -27.10 -30.93
N ASP A 2 -4.54 -26.56 -30.82
CA ASP A 2 -4.84 -25.49 -29.87
C ASP A 2 -4.84 -26.11 -28.45
N PRO A 3 -4.13 -25.56 -27.46
CA PRO A 3 -4.17 -26.05 -26.10
C PRO A 3 -5.58 -26.09 -25.48
N ALA A 4 -6.49 -25.24 -25.96
CA ALA A 4 -7.90 -25.27 -25.57
C ALA A 4 -8.59 -26.59 -25.92
N ASP A 5 -8.16 -27.24 -27.02
CA ASP A 5 -8.65 -28.56 -27.46
C ASP A 5 -8.23 -29.69 -26.51
N LEU A 6 -7.26 -29.42 -25.64
CA LEU A 6 -6.74 -30.35 -24.62
C LEU A 6 -7.21 -30.02 -23.21
N GLY A 7 -8.18 -29.10 -23.04
CA GLY A 7 -8.69 -28.67 -21.74
C GLY A 7 -7.66 -27.88 -20.92
N ARG A 8 -6.64 -27.31 -21.56
CA ARG A 8 -5.63 -26.43 -20.93
C ARG A 8 -5.94 -25.01 -21.27
N THR A 9 -6.11 -24.17 -20.24
CA THR A 9 -6.18 -22.72 -20.40
C THR A 9 -4.81 -22.16 -20.75
N TYR A 10 -4.78 -21.19 -21.66
CA TYR A 10 -3.61 -20.35 -21.95
C TYR A 10 -3.38 -19.38 -20.79
N ASP A 11 -3.16 -19.88 -19.60
CA ASP A 11 -2.64 -19.06 -18.52
C ASP A 11 -1.15 -18.88 -18.78
N SER A 12 -0.82 -17.79 -19.45
CA SER A 12 0.54 -17.31 -19.56
C SER A 12 1.05 -17.04 -18.14
N VAL A 13 1.77 -18.02 -17.58
CA VAL A 13 2.43 -17.84 -16.27
C VAL A 13 3.56 -16.84 -16.46
N ILE A 14 3.22 -15.55 -16.36
CA ILE A 14 4.22 -14.49 -16.38
C ILE A 14 4.96 -14.55 -15.06
N ARG A 15 6.27 -14.68 -15.11
CA ARG A 15 7.18 -14.66 -13.97
C ARG A 15 8.13 -13.49 -14.11
N VAL A 16 8.54 -12.96 -12.97
CA VAL A 16 9.53 -11.90 -12.88
C VAL A 16 10.79 -12.42 -12.19
N ASN A 17 11.94 -11.99 -12.67
CA ASN A 17 13.26 -12.26 -12.10
C ASN A 17 14.01 -10.94 -11.87
N SER A 18 15.25 -11.00 -11.42
CA SER A 18 16.09 -9.84 -11.17
C SER A 18 16.29 -8.91 -12.38
N GLN A 19 16.12 -9.43 -13.59
CA GLN A 19 16.21 -8.65 -14.84
C GLN A 19 14.87 -8.11 -15.32
N SER A 20 13.76 -8.50 -14.69
CA SER A 20 12.43 -8.03 -15.04
C SER A 20 12.28 -6.56 -14.68
N GLY A 21 11.95 -5.75 -15.67
CA GLY A 21 11.76 -4.32 -15.47
C GLY A 21 10.56 -4.00 -14.56
N LYS A 22 10.61 -2.83 -13.90
CA LYS A 22 9.54 -2.31 -13.06
C LYS A 22 8.14 -2.35 -13.69
N GLY A 23 8.05 -2.23 -15.02
CA GLY A 23 6.78 -2.30 -15.74
C GLY A 23 6.14 -3.70 -15.71
N GLY A 24 6.93 -4.77 -15.77
CA GLY A 24 6.42 -6.14 -15.68
C GLY A 24 5.88 -6.46 -14.29
N ILE A 25 6.58 -6.01 -13.23
CA ILE A 25 6.15 -6.16 -11.84
C ILE A 25 4.83 -5.41 -11.61
N ALA A 26 4.76 -4.13 -12.01
CA ALA A 26 3.57 -3.31 -11.86
C ALA A 26 2.37 -3.89 -12.62
N PHE A 27 2.59 -4.34 -13.85
CA PHE A 27 1.55 -4.96 -14.68
C PHE A 27 0.96 -6.23 -14.04
N LEU A 28 1.81 -7.09 -13.47
CA LEU A 28 1.33 -8.32 -12.80
C LEU A 28 0.47 -7.99 -11.57
N LEU A 29 0.90 -7.05 -10.72
CA LEU A 29 0.13 -6.65 -9.55
C LEU A 29 -1.18 -5.95 -9.92
N GLU A 30 -1.17 -5.13 -10.96
CA GLU A 30 -2.38 -4.48 -11.46
C GLU A 30 -3.37 -5.51 -12.01
N ARG A 31 -2.91 -6.41 -12.88
CA ARG A 31 -3.76 -7.39 -13.55
C ARG A 31 -4.36 -8.42 -12.58
N GLU A 32 -3.56 -8.95 -11.65
CA GLU A 32 -3.97 -10.07 -10.80
C GLU A 32 -4.59 -9.60 -9.47
N HIS A 33 -4.23 -8.41 -8.99
CA HIS A 33 -4.63 -7.92 -7.66
C HIS A 33 -5.23 -6.51 -7.69
N GLY A 34 -5.37 -5.89 -8.86
CA GLY A 34 -5.92 -4.53 -8.99
C GLY A 34 -5.06 -3.43 -8.37
N VAL A 35 -3.78 -3.71 -8.11
CA VAL A 35 -2.86 -2.78 -7.45
C VAL A 35 -2.20 -1.88 -8.49
N VAL A 36 -2.66 -0.63 -8.56
CA VAL A 36 -2.06 0.41 -9.41
C VAL A 36 -1.10 1.24 -8.57
N MET A 37 0.20 1.08 -8.79
CA MET A 37 1.23 1.80 -8.05
C MET A 37 1.63 3.09 -8.75
N PRO A 38 1.83 4.22 -8.02
CA PRO A 38 2.50 5.40 -8.54
C PRO A 38 3.89 5.07 -9.09
N ARG A 39 4.35 5.78 -10.14
CA ARG A 39 5.62 5.49 -10.81
C ARG A 39 6.83 5.42 -9.85
N ARG A 40 6.88 6.28 -8.84
CA ARG A 40 7.97 6.31 -7.86
C ARG A 40 7.92 5.07 -6.96
N MET A 41 6.73 4.65 -6.54
CA MET A 41 6.54 3.41 -5.79
C MET A 41 6.91 2.16 -6.62
N GLN A 42 6.61 2.16 -7.94
CA GLN A 42 7.06 1.08 -8.83
C GLN A 42 8.58 0.94 -8.85
N VAL A 43 9.33 2.05 -8.80
CA VAL A 43 10.79 2.04 -8.74
C VAL A 43 11.27 1.45 -7.41
N GLU A 44 10.71 1.90 -6.30
CA GLU A 44 11.06 1.42 -4.95
C GLU A 44 10.74 -0.07 -4.80
N PHE A 45 9.52 -0.48 -5.19
CA PHE A 45 9.12 -1.87 -5.07
C PHE A 45 9.92 -2.79 -6.00
N SER A 46 10.26 -2.34 -7.20
CA SER A 46 11.10 -3.16 -8.10
C SER A 46 12.50 -3.40 -7.53
N ALA A 47 13.07 -2.44 -6.82
CA ALA A 47 14.33 -2.64 -6.11
C ALA A 47 14.20 -3.65 -4.94
N THR A 48 13.05 -3.68 -4.28
CA THR A 48 12.75 -4.66 -3.24
C THR A 48 12.59 -6.07 -3.83
N VAL A 49 11.87 -6.21 -4.94
CA VAL A 49 11.74 -7.47 -5.69
C VAL A 49 13.11 -7.97 -6.15
N GLN A 50 13.94 -7.09 -6.73
CA GLN A 50 15.27 -7.45 -7.20
C GLN A 50 16.13 -8.00 -6.05
N ARG A 51 16.20 -7.31 -4.92
CA ARG A 51 16.94 -7.80 -3.74
C ARG A 51 16.45 -9.18 -3.26
N HIS A 52 15.14 -9.42 -3.35
CA HIS A 52 14.56 -10.70 -2.93
C HIS A 52 14.88 -11.82 -3.91
N THR A 53 14.78 -11.58 -5.22
CA THR A 53 15.12 -12.57 -6.26
C THR A 53 16.60 -12.85 -6.34
N ASP A 54 17.47 -11.85 -6.16
CA ASP A 54 18.92 -12.03 -6.13
C ASP A 54 19.34 -12.90 -4.91
N ALA A 55 18.68 -12.71 -3.76
CA ALA A 55 18.98 -13.50 -2.55
C ALA A 55 18.48 -14.95 -2.64
N SER A 56 17.38 -15.20 -3.36
CA SER A 56 16.76 -16.52 -3.46
C SER A 56 17.12 -17.29 -4.74
N GLU A 57 17.73 -16.61 -5.72
CA GLU A 57 18.02 -17.13 -7.07
C GLU A 57 16.77 -17.71 -7.77
N THR A 58 15.57 -17.21 -7.42
CA THR A 58 14.30 -17.73 -7.92
C THR A 58 13.49 -16.67 -8.63
N GLU A 59 12.68 -17.09 -9.60
CA GLU A 59 11.67 -16.26 -10.24
C GLU A 59 10.43 -16.15 -9.34
N MET A 60 9.77 -15.00 -9.38
CA MET A 60 8.55 -14.76 -8.64
C MET A 60 7.33 -14.73 -9.57
N GLY A 61 6.28 -15.45 -9.18
CA GLY A 61 4.95 -15.34 -9.78
C GLY A 61 4.12 -14.23 -9.12
N ALA A 62 2.92 -13.99 -9.66
CA ALA A 62 2.02 -12.95 -9.17
C ALA A 62 1.68 -13.10 -7.68
N ALA A 63 1.43 -14.32 -7.21
CA ALA A 63 1.12 -14.59 -5.80
C ALA A 63 2.27 -14.22 -4.85
N GLN A 64 3.51 -14.54 -5.24
CA GLN A 64 4.69 -14.21 -4.45
C GLN A 64 4.98 -12.70 -4.45
N LEU A 65 4.77 -12.03 -5.59
CA LEU A 65 4.84 -10.58 -5.68
C LEU A 65 3.81 -9.90 -4.78
N TRP A 66 2.59 -10.43 -4.76
CA TRP A 66 1.54 -9.93 -3.88
C TRP A 66 1.89 -10.11 -2.41
N GLU A 67 2.41 -11.26 -2.02
CA GLU A 67 2.85 -11.50 -0.65
C GLU A 67 3.99 -10.56 -0.24
N LEU A 68 4.97 -10.35 -1.13
CA LEU A 68 6.05 -9.39 -0.90
C LEU A 68 5.53 -7.95 -0.80
N PHE A 69 4.57 -7.57 -1.64
CA PHE A 69 3.91 -6.25 -1.57
C PHE A 69 3.21 -6.05 -0.22
N GLN A 70 2.42 -7.04 0.20
CA GLN A 70 1.75 -7.00 1.50
C GLN A 70 2.75 -6.90 2.66
N ALA A 71 3.81 -7.70 2.64
CA ALA A 71 4.84 -7.68 3.68
C ALA A 71 5.58 -6.33 3.73
N THR A 72 5.77 -5.69 2.57
CA THR A 72 6.50 -4.42 2.47
C THR A 72 5.65 -3.22 2.90
N TYR A 73 4.37 -3.15 2.50
CA TYR A 73 3.57 -1.95 2.62
C TYR A 73 2.32 -2.07 3.50
N LEU A 74 1.72 -3.26 3.61
CA LEU A 74 0.45 -3.45 4.32
C LEU A 74 0.61 -4.05 5.72
N ARG A 75 1.68 -4.80 5.97
CA ARG A 75 1.93 -5.49 7.24
C ARG A 75 3.11 -4.89 8.00
N ALA A 76 3.07 -3.59 8.26
CA ALA A 76 4.12 -2.95 9.05
C ALA A 76 4.03 -3.42 10.51
N PRO A 77 4.99 -4.20 11.03
CA PRO A 77 4.87 -4.84 12.34
C PRO A 77 4.90 -3.86 13.53
N ALA A 78 5.28 -2.62 13.29
CA ALA A 78 5.34 -1.56 14.30
C ALA A 78 4.28 -0.47 14.13
N ALA A 79 3.39 -0.59 13.14
CA ALA A 79 2.35 0.40 12.92
C ALA A 79 1.29 0.33 14.04
N PRO A 80 0.80 1.46 14.55
CA PRO A 80 -0.33 1.47 15.46
C PRO A 80 -1.58 0.91 14.76
N ALA A 81 -2.26 -0.03 15.40
CA ALA A 81 -3.53 -0.52 14.91
C ALA A 81 -4.61 0.52 15.22
N VAL A 82 -5.24 1.08 14.20
CA VAL A 82 -6.39 1.98 14.36
C VAL A 82 -7.63 1.14 14.67
N VAL A 83 -8.28 1.40 15.80
CA VAL A 83 -9.48 0.68 16.22
C VAL A 83 -10.73 1.37 15.68
N CYS A 84 -10.79 2.69 15.81
CA CYS A 84 -11.83 3.52 15.21
C CYS A 84 -11.33 4.95 15.03
N HIS A 85 -12.05 5.73 14.24
CA HIS A 85 -11.79 7.16 14.08
C HIS A 85 -13.12 7.92 14.04
N THR A 86 -13.08 9.16 14.49
CA THR A 86 -14.21 10.10 14.41
C THR A 86 -13.72 11.40 13.80
N HIS A 87 -14.38 11.83 12.73
CA HIS A 87 -14.15 13.14 12.14
C HIS A 87 -14.99 14.18 12.91
N ARG A 88 -14.37 15.31 13.24
CA ARG A 88 -15.04 16.48 13.78
C ARG A 88 -14.85 17.65 12.83
N LEU A 89 -15.94 18.38 12.58
CA LEU A 89 -15.91 19.67 11.90
C LEU A 89 -16.05 20.73 12.99
N ASP A 90 -15.03 21.54 13.17
CA ASP A 90 -15.03 22.71 14.03
C ASP A 90 -14.85 23.99 13.20
N GLU A 91 -14.92 25.16 13.87
CA GLU A 91 -14.85 26.47 13.21
C GLU A 91 -13.47 26.72 12.55
N ASP A 92 -12.42 26.01 12.98
CA ASP A 92 -11.03 26.19 12.58
C ASP A 92 -10.53 25.13 11.56
N GLY A 93 -11.36 24.16 11.20
CA GLY A 93 -10.98 23.10 10.26
C GLY A 93 -11.57 21.73 10.60
N GLN A 94 -10.95 20.68 10.05
CA GLN A 94 -11.35 19.30 10.32
C GLN A 94 -10.49 18.70 11.44
N GLY A 95 -11.13 18.33 12.54
CA GLY A 95 -10.52 17.54 13.60
C GLY A 95 -10.73 16.05 13.39
N ILE A 96 -9.78 15.24 13.87
CA ILE A 96 -9.90 13.79 13.93
C ILE A 96 -9.63 13.30 15.36
N GLU A 97 -10.35 12.29 15.76
CA GLU A 97 -10.09 11.52 16.97
C GLU A 97 -9.84 10.06 16.57
N LEU A 98 -8.68 9.53 16.92
CA LEU A 98 -8.23 8.19 16.59
C LEU A 98 -8.11 7.36 17.86
N ASP A 99 -8.87 6.28 17.98
CA ASP A 99 -8.58 5.24 18.96
C ASP A 99 -7.58 4.27 18.35
N VAL A 100 -6.40 4.22 18.91
CA VAL A 100 -5.29 3.38 18.41
C VAL A 100 -4.79 2.45 19.49
N THR A 101 -4.24 1.32 19.06
CA THR A 101 -3.50 0.42 19.94
C THR A 101 -2.04 0.44 19.53
N VAL A 102 -1.17 0.88 20.44
CA VAL A 102 0.28 0.91 20.24
C VAL A 102 0.91 -0.01 21.28
N GLN A 103 1.66 -1.00 20.84
CA GLN A 103 2.30 -1.99 21.71
C GLN A 103 1.33 -2.63 22.73
N GLY A 104 0.08 -2.89 22.31
CA GLY A 104 -0.96 -3.47 23.15
C GLY A 104 -1.69 -2.47 24.08
N VAL A 105 -1.27 -1.21 24.12
CA VAL A 105 -1.91 -0.16 24.93
C VAL A 105 -2.86 0.65 24.06
N ARG A 106 -4.13 0.71 24.46
CA ARG A 106 -5.15 1.55 23.81
C ARG A 106 -5.00 2.99 24.26
N GLN A 107 -5.03 3.91 23.30
CA GLN A 107 -4.98 5.35 23.54
C GLN A 107 -5.80 6.10 22.49
N THR A 108 -6.29 7.26 22.86
CA THR A 108 -7.01 8.15 21.97
C THR A 108 -6.10 9.32 21.60
N LEU A 109 -5.84 9.48 20.30
CA LEU A 109 -5.08 10.58 19.73
C LEU A 109 -6.04 11.59 19.11
N ARG A 110 -5.68 12.88 19.15
CA ARG A 110 -6.46 13.95 18.55
C ARG A 110 -5.55 14.82 17.70
N GLY A 111 -6.05 15.21 16.54
CA GLY A 111 -5.33 16.09 15.63
C GLY A 111 -6.27 16.99 14.86
N GLN A 112 -5.69 18.07 14.34
CA GLN A 112 -6.37 19.08 13.53
C GLN A 112 -5.62 19.31 12.22
N GLY A 113 -6.34 19.70 11.17
CA GLY A 113 -5.74 19.98 9.88
C GLY A 113 -6.77 20.50 8.89
N ASN A 114 -6.30 20.84 7.69
CA ASN A 114 -7.17 21.28 6.59
C ASN A 114 -7.89 20.12 5.87
N GLY A 115 -7.83 18.92 6.45
CA GLY A 115 -8.46 17.71 5.94
C GLY A 115 -8.05 16.48 6.73
N PRO A 116 -8.70 15.32 6.48
CA PRO A 116 -8.51 14.10 7.29
C PRO A 116 -7.05 13.62 7.34
N ILE A 117 -6.32 13.72 6.24
CA ILE A 117 -4.92 13.28 6.18
C ILE A 117 -4.02 14.17 7.04
N ALA A 118 -4.15 15.51 6.91
CA ALA A 118 -3.39 16.45 7.72
C ALA A 118 -3.71 16.30 9.21
N ALA A 119 -4.99 16.16 9.56
CA ALA A 119 -5.41 15.93 10.93
C ALA A 119 -4.89 14.59 11.49
N THR A 120 -4.79 13.54 10.67
CA THR A 120 -4.22 12.26 11.08
C THR A 120 -2.72 12.37 11.35
N VAL A 121 -1.98 13.06 10.49
CA VAL A 121 -0.54 13.30 10.69
C VAL A 121 -0.28 14.07 11.97
N ASP A 122 -1.08 15.12 12.22
CA ASP A 122 -1.01 15.91 13.45
C ASP A 122 -1.35 15.05 14.69
N ALA A 123 -2.42 14.26 14.64
CA ALA A 123 -2.80 13.33 15.73
C ALA A 123 -1.68 12.33 16.07
N LEU A 124 -0.96 11.84 15.07
CA LEU A 124 0.15 10.89 15.26
C LEU A 124 1.41 11.56 15.80
N GLY A 125 1.53 12.89 15.71
CA GLY A 125 2.70 13.65 16.18
C GLY A 125 3.99 13.27 15.45
N LEU A 126 3.89 12.80 14.21
CA LEU A 126 5.04 12.37 13.44
C LEU A 126 5.62 13.51 12.60
N PRO A 127 6.95 13.66 12.54
CA PRO A 127 7.62 14.68 11.73
C PRO A 127 7.63 14.28 10.26
N LEU A 128 6.43 14.08 9.69
CA LEU A 128 6.27 13.69 8.31
C LEU A 128 5.34 14.64 7.56
N ARG A 129 5.63 14.77 6.27
CA ARG A 129 4.83 15.51 5.30
C ARG A 129 4.31 14.52 4.26
N VAL A 130 3.01 14.52 4.03
CA VAL A 130 2.38 13.74 2.95
C VAL A 130 2.53 14.54 1.65
N ASP A 131 3.25 13.98 0.69
CA ASP A 131 3.52 14.59 -0.61
C ASP A 131 2.50 14.14 -1.67
N HIS A 132 2.01 12.92 -1.55
CA HIS A 132 1.00 12.37 -2.46
C HIS A 132 0.09 11.38 -1.73
N TYR A 133 -1.19 11.39 -2.11
CA TYR A 133 -2.19 10.45 -1.65
C TYR A 133 -3.09 10.06 -2.82
N GLU A 134 -3.35 8.78 -2.95
CA GLU A 134 -4.38 8.27 -3.85
C GLU A 134 -5.10 7.09 -3.23
N GLU A 135 -6.37 6.93 -3.60
CA GLU A 135 -7.23 5.82 -3.19
C GLU A 135 -7.93 5.25 -4.41
N ARG A 136 -7.97 3.94 -4.51
CA ARG A 136 -8.59 3.22 -5.63
C ARG A 136 -9.27 1.95 -5.15
N ALA A 137 -10.38 1.59 -5.79
CA ALA A 137 -10.97 0.29 -5.60
C ALA A 137 -10.11 -0.80 -6.27
N THR A 138 -9.85 -1.88 -5.55
CA THR A 138 -9.23 -3.10 -6.08
C THR A 138 -10.34 -4.13 -6.35
N GLY A 139 -10.73 -4.26 -7.59
CA GLY A 139 -11.83 -5.14 -8.00
C GLY A 139 -13.14 -4.39 -8.30
N SER A 140 -14.23 -5.13 -8.42
CA SER A 140 -15.55 -4.60 -8.79
C SER A 140 -16.66 -5.15 -7.90
N GLY A 141 -17.74 -4.39 -7.75
CA GLY A 141 -18.94 -4.78 -6.99
C GLY A 141 -18.86 -4.47 -5.51
N ALA A 142 -19.85 -4.94 -4.75
CA ALA A 142 -20.06 -4.64 -3.33
C ALA A 142 -18.94 -5.16 -2.40
N ASN A 143 -18.09 -6.06 -2.88
CA ASN A 143 -16.97 -6.62 -2.14
C ASN A 143 -15.61 -6.01 -2.55
N ALA A 144 -15.60 -4.94 -3.36
CA ALA A 144 -14.39 -4.24 -3.70
C ALA A 144 -13.73 -3.68 -2.43
N GLN A 145 -12.41 -3.81 -2.34
CA GLN A 145 -11.63 -3.18 -1.30
C GLN A 145 -11.09 -1.86 -1.82
N ALA A 146 -10.93 -0.89 -0.94
CA ALA A 146 -10.16 0.31 -1.22
C ALA A 146 -8.70 0.07 -0.89
N LEU A 147 -7.81 0.41 -1.83
CA LEU A 147 -6.37 0.52 -1.62
C LEU A 147 -6.01 2.00 -1.57
N ALA A 148 -5.53 2.46 -0.44
CA ALA A 148 -4.95 3.78 -0.28
C ALA A 148 -3.42 3.69 -0.34
N ILE A 149 -2.79 4.59 -1.08
CA ILE A 149 -1.33 4.73 -1.17
C ILE A 149 -0.95 6.14 -0.75
N VAL A 150 0.02 6.24 0.13
CA VAL A 150 0.57 7.50 0.63
C VAL A 150 2.06 7.57 0.30
N GLU A 151 2.49 8.66 -0.28
CA GLU A 151 3.90 9.05 -0.39
C GLU A 151 4.17 10.12 0.67
N ALA A 152 5.15 9.88 1.53
CA ALA A 152 5.50 10.80 2.61
C ALA A 152 7.01 11.02 2.70
N ALA A 153 7.40 12.21 3.11
CA ALA A 153 8.76 12.58 3.43
C ALA A 153 8.88 12.85 4.93
N THR A 154 9.93 12.34 5.55
CA THR A 154 10.26 12.62 6.96
C THR A 154 11.28 13.75 7.02
N GLU A 155 11.08 14.70 7.92
CA GLU A 155 12.03 15.80 8.11
C GLU A 155 13.42 15.27 8.47
N GLY A 156 14.45 15.76 7.78
CA GLY A 156 15.85 15.35 8.00
C GLY A 156 16.23 14.02 7.35
N VAL A 157 15.32 13.33 6.66
CA VAL A 157 15.59 12.10 5.91
C VAL A 157 15.48 12.38 4.42
N ASN A 158 16.55 12.04 3.67
CA ASN A 158 16.52 12.18 2.22
C ASN A 158 15.73 11.03 1.59
N GLY A 159 14.80 11.39 0.71
CA GLY A 159 13.93 10.46 -0.01
C GLY A 159 12.51 10.44 0.56
N ALA A 160 11.58 10.04 -0.30
CA ALA A 160 10.21 9.75 0.09
C ALA A 160 10.06 8.26 0.39
N THR A 161 9.15 7.93 1.27
CA THR A 161 8.74 6.56 1.60
C THR A 161 7.28 6.35 1.22
N PHE A 162 6.91 5.12 0.94
CA PHE A 162 5.53 4.76 0.62
C PHE A 162 4.92 3.91 1.73
N GLY A 163 3.65 4.18 1.99
CA GLY A 163 2.80 3.35 2.81
C GLY A 163 1.53 2.99 2.04
N ALA A 164 0.94 1.85 2.36
CA ALA A 164 -0.34 1.47 1.80
C ALA A 164 -1.27 0.91 2.89
N GLY A 165 -2.57 1.08 2.67
CA GLY A 165 -3.61 0.52 3.51
C GLY A 165 -4.73 -0.05 2.65
N MET A 166 -5.37 -1.12 3.12
CA MET A 166 -6.54 -1.71 2.47
C MET A 166 -7.71 -1.79 3.44
N SER A 167 -8.90 -1.45 2.96
CA SER A 167 -10.15 -1.53 3.73
C SER A 167 -11.31 -1.95 2.84
N HIS A 168 -12.33 -2.58 3.43
CA HIS A 168 -13.61 -2.84 2.77
C HIS A 168 -14.57 -1.64 2.81
N ASN A 169 -14.25 -0.62 3.61
CA ASN A 169 -15.01 0.64 3.67
C ASN A 169 -14.32 1.68 2.81
N ILE A 170 -15.03 2.13 1.79
CA ILE A 170 -14.69 3.29 0.98
C ILE A 170 -15.37 4.51 1.59
#